data_ac95649bbb937e9ae9bdb5e4375af06c
#
_entry.id   ac95649bbb937e9ae9bdb5e4375af06c
#
_cell.length_a   1.000
_cell.length_b   1.000
_cell.length_c   1.000
_cell.angle_alpha   90.00
_cell.angle_beta   90.00
_cell.angle_gamma   90.00
#
_symmetry.space_group_name_H-M   'P 1'
#
loop_
_entity.id
_entity.type
_entity.pdbx_description
1 polymer ?
#
loop_
_entity_poly.entity_id
_entity_poly.type
_entity_poly.pdbx_seq_one_letter_code
_entity_poly.pdbx_strand_id
1 'polypeptide(L)' 'MNDLLLTGLLRIEGVLKYIPVGKTTWWNGVRSGKFPKSVKHGRCTFWKAEDIKALIEKIGKGGM' A
#
# COMPACT_ATOMS: atom_id res chain seq x y z
N MET A 1 -17.19 0.69 3.66
CA MET A 1 -16.43 0.37 4.87
C MET A 1 -14.98 0.74 4.73
N ASN A 2 -14.42 1.25 5.76
CA ASN A 2 -13.11 1.83 5.67
C ASN A 2 -12.07 0.94 6.35
N ASP A 3 -11.32 0.20 5.56
CA ASP A 3 -10.33 -0.74 6.08
C ASP A 3 -9.21 -0.04 6.82
N LEU A 4 -8.87 1.19 6.42
CA LEU A 4 -7.81 1.94 7.08
C LEU A 4 -8.12 2.18 8.54
N LEU A 5 -9.37 2.43 8.85
CA LEU A 5 -9.77 2.72 10.22
C LEU A 5 -9.97 1.47 11.05
N LEU A 6 -10.41 0.39 10.42
CA LEU A 6 -10.82 -0.78 11.16
C LEU A 6 -9.68 -1.71 11.51
N THR A 7 -8.78 -1.96 10.58
CA THR A 7 -7.81 -3.02 10.78
C THR A 7 -6.38 -2.53 10.92
N GLY A 8 -6.09 -1.39 10.36
CA GLY A 8 -4.71 -0.94 10.29
C GLY A 8 -3.86 -1.69 9.29
N LEU A 9 -4.43 -2.70 8.63
CA LEU A 9 -3.75 -3.51 7.64
C LEU A 9 -4.60 -3.60 6.39
N LEU A 10 -3.95 -3.56 5.23
CA LEU A 10 -4.63 -3.62 3.95
C LEU A 10 -4.06 -4.75 3.10
N ARG A 11 -4.92 -5.46 2.41
CA ARG A 11 -4.51 -6.39 1.38
C ARG A 11 -4.19 -5.61 0.10
N ILE A 12 -3.55 -6.29 -0.85
CA ILE A 12 -3.17 -5.64 -2.09
C ILE A 12 -4.38 -5.00 -2.79
N GLU A 13 -5.51 -5.65 -2.74
CA GLU A 13 -6.72 -5.10 -3.37
C GLU A 13 -7.13 -3.78 -2.73
N GLY A 14 -7.02 -3.71 -1.40
CA GLY A 14 -7.31 -2.47 -0.69
C GLY A 14 -6.29 -1.39 -0.98
N VAL A 15 -5.03 -1.78 -1.07
CA VAL A 15 -3.95 -0.84 -1.38
C VAL A 15 -4.17 -0.23 -2.76
N LEU A 16 -4.51 -1.05 -3.75
CA LEU A 16 -4.65 -0.57 -5.11
C LEU A 16 -5.90 0.28 -5.32
N LYS A 17 -6.83 0.24 -4.38
CA LYS A 17 -7.97 1.17 -4.43
C LYS A 17 -7.52 2.60 -4.13
N TYR A 18 -6.54 2.74 -3.27
CA TYR A 18 -6.04 4.05 -2.88
C TYR A 18 -4.91 4.52 -3.76
N ILE A 19 -4.14 3.58 -4.29
CA ILE A 19 -2.99 3.91 -5.13
C ILE A 19 -3.24 3.29 -6.51
N PRO A 20 -3.65 4.10 -7.48
CA PRO A 20 -4.12 3.59 -8.78
C PRO A 20 -2.98 3.19 -9.70
N VAL A 21 -2.33 2.10 -9.36
CA VAL A 21 -1.29 1.51 -10.22
C VAL A 21 -1.64 0.05 -10.46
N GLY A 22 -1.05 -0.54 -11.48
CA GLY A 22 -1.24 -1.96 -11.73
C GLY A 22 -0.50 -2.80 -10.72
N LYS A 23 -0.90 -4.06 -10.60
CA LYS A 23 -0.25 -4.97 -9.67
C LYS A 23 1.24 -5.12 -9.96
N THR A 24 1.58 -5.25 -11.22
CA THR A 24 2.98 -5.39 -11.61
C THR A 24 3.80 -4.18 -11.19
N THR A 25 3.26 -3.00 -11.43
CA THR A 25 3.91 -1.75 -11.04
C THR A 25 4.05 -1.69 -9.52
N TRP A 26 3.01 -2.10 -8.81
CA TRP A 26 3.05 -2.11 -7.36
C TRP A 26 4.16 -3.00 -6.84
N TRP A 27 4.22 -4.24 -7.33
CA TRP A 27 5.23 -5.18 -6.87
C TRP A 27 6.64 -4.74 -7.22
N ASN A 28 6.81 -4.14 -8.39
CA ASN A 28 8.10 -3.59 -8.77
C ASN A 28 8.51 -2.47 -7.83
N GLY A 29 7.58 -1.62 -7.43
CA GLY A 29 7.86 -0.55 -6.49
C GLY A 29 8.20 -1.06 -5.11
N VAL A 30 7.52 -2.10 -4.66
CA VAL A 30 7.83 -2.72 -3.39
C VAL A 30 9.24 -3.32 -3.41
N ARG A 31 9.56 -3.98 -4.50
CA ARG A 31 10.85 -4.63 -4.65
C ARG A 31 11.99 -3.62 -4.71
N SER A 32 11.76 -2.51 -5.38
CA SER A 32 12.79 -1.48 -5.54
C SER A 32 12.90 -0.54 -4.36
N GLY A 33 11.97 -0.63 -3.42
CA GLY A 33 11.99 0.22 -2.24
C GLY A 33 11.20 1.51 -2.35
N LYS A 34 10.54 1.74 -3.49
CA LYS A 34 9.71 2.93 -3.65
C LYS A 34 8.46 2.87 -2.80
N PHE A 35 7.94 1.67 -2.61
CA PHE A 35 6.72 1.45 -1.85
C PHE A 35 7.04 0.69 -0.57
N PRO A 36 6.20 0.79 0.46
CA PRO A 36 6.48 0.12 1.73
C PRO A 36 6.48 -1.39 1.59
N LYS A 37 7.26 -2.02 2.44
CA LYS A 37 7.36 -3.46 2.44
C LYS A 37 6.08 -4.08 2.97
N SER A 38 5.76 -5.26 2.46
CA SER A 38 4.62 -6.00 2.94
C SER A 38 4.89 -6.62 4.29
N VAL A 39 3.81 -6.88 5.01
CA VAL A 39 3.83 -7.64 6.25
C VAL A 39 3.14 -8.95 5.96
N LYS A 40 3.81 -10.06 6.24
CA LYS A 40 3.19 -11.36 6.04
C LYS A 40 2.66 -11.90 7.35
N HIS A 41 1.46 -12.44 7.27
CA HIS A 41 0.82 -13.08 8.40
C HIS A 41 0.19 -14.37 7.90
N GLY A 42 0.81 -15.49 8.23
CA GLY A 42 0.39 -16.75 7.68
C GLY A 42 0.60 -16.78 6.19
N ARG A 43 -0.49 -17.03 5.45
CA ARG A 43 -0.44 -17.04 3.98
C ARG A 43 -0.83 -15.70 3.37
N CYS A 44 -1.18 -14.75 4.20
CA CYS A 44 -1.68 -13.48 3.71
C CYS A 44 -0.59 -12.43 3.72
N THR A 45 -0.66 -11.54 2.76
CA THR A 45 0.25 -10.41 2.66
C THR A 45 -0.54 -9.14 2.88
N PHE A 46 -0.03 -8.30 3.78
CA PHE A 46 -0.70 -7.05 4.14
C PHE A 46 0.27 -5.90 4.08
N TRP A 47 -0.26 -4.71 4.03
CA TRP A 47 0.50 -3.48 4.19
C TRP A 47 -0.11 -2.68 5.32
N LYS A 48 0.73 -2.02 6.11
CA LYS A 48 0.23 -1.19 7.18
C LYS A 48 -0.52 0.00 6.60
N ALA A 49 -1.70 0.27 7.15
CA ALA A 49 -2.51 1.37 6.66
C ALA A 49 -1.77 2.70 6.79
N GLU A 50 -1.04 2.89 7.87
CA GLU A 50 -0.30 4.13 8.05
C GLU A 50 0.82 4.29 7.03
N ASP A 51 1.45 3.20 6.62
CA ASP A 51 2.45 3.25 5.56
C ASP A 51 1.83 3.65 4.24
N ILE A 52 0.66 3.11 3.93
CA ILE A 52 -0.04 3.45 2.71
C ILE A 52 -0.49 4.89 2.74
N LYS A 53 -0.97 5.34 3.88
CA LYS A 53 -1.38 6.73 4.03
C LYS A 53 -0.21 7.68 3.79
N ALA A 54 0.94 7.37 4.37
CA ALA A 54 2.13 8.18 4.18
C ALA A 54 2.55 8.18 2.71
N LEU A 55 2.43 7.04 2.05
CA LEU A 55 2.77 6.94 0.64
C LEU A 55 1.84 7.80 -0.21
N ILE A 56 0.56 7.79 0.10
CA ILE A 56 -0.41 8.61 -0.61
C ILE A 56 -0.04 10.08 -0.50
N GLU A 57 0.31 10.52 0.70
CA GLU A 57 0.72 11.90 0.91
C GLU A 57 1.98 12.23 0.13
N LYS A 58 2.93 11.31 0.12
CA LYS A 58 4.17 11.50 -0.59
C LYS A 58 3.94 11.63 -2.09
N ILE A 59 3.10 10.76 -2.63
CA ILE A 59 2.75 10.80 -4.05
C ILE A 59 2.04 12.11 -4.39
N GLY A 60 1.11 12.50 -3.53
CA GLY A 60 0.35 13.71 -3.75
C GLY A 60 1.20 14.96 -3.74
N LYS A 61 2.25 14.97 -2.91
CA LYS A 61 3.15 16.13 -2.85
C LYS A 61 4.22 16.06 -3.92
N GLY A 62 4.77 14.89 -4.13
CA GLY A 62 5.91 14.75 -5.03
C GLY A 62 5.53 14.55 -6.47
N GLY A 63 4.26 14.33 -6.74
CA GLY A 63 3.81 14.04 -8.09
C GLY A 63 3.75 15.24 -9.00
N MET A 64 4.05 16.36 -8.50
CA MET A 64 3.95 17.58 -9.30
C MET A 64 5.29 18.22 -9.51
#